data_c904083cb86c433912a5cf3702e74746
#
_entry.id   c904083cb86c433912a5cf3702e74746
#
_cell.length_a   1.000
_cell.length_b   1.000
_cell.length_c   1.000
_cell.angle_alpha   90.00
_cell.angle_beta   90.00
_cell.angle_gamma   90.00
#
_symmetry.space_group_name_H-M   'P 1'
#
loop_
_entity.id
_entity.type
_entity.pdbx_description
1 polymer ?
#
loop_
_entity_poly.entity_id
_entity_poly.type
_entity_poly.pdbx_seq_one_letter_code
_entity_poly.pdbx_strand_id
1 'polypeptide(L)'
;MVRQFPDMASLYAIFGVDVNLYGLQFEDLRTVRRPEDGVAVLIVEGTVRNISENTRDIPRLHFILSGRNREVYAWQDDASLIPLNAGETVRFRTVLASPPDVADELHVRFLSNDPRLNRL
;
A
#
# COMPACT_ATOMS: atom_id res chain seq x y z
N MET A 1 -3.47 16.50 -13.53
CA MET A 1 -2.80 16.86 -13.15
C MET A 1 -2.32 16.88 -12.03
N VAL A 2 -1.66 17.20 -11.71
CA VAL A 2 -1.22 17.08 -10.68
C VAL A 2 -0.77 18.06 -10.04
N ARG A 3 -0.80 18.39 -9.19
CA ARG A 3 -0.39 19.22 -8.51
C ARG A 3 0.60 18.97 -7.92
N GLN A 4 1.18 19.59 -7.56
CA GLN A 4 2.19 19.32 -7.17
C GLN A 4 2.60 19.85 -6.07
N PHE A 5 2.69 19.16 -5.13
CA PHE A 5 3.38 19.48 -3.96
C PHE A 5 4.78 18.97 -4.16
N PRO A 6 5.79 19.77 -3.98
CA PRO A 6 7.15 19.36 -4.32
C PRO A 6 7.58 18.09 -3.60
N ASP A 7 7.16 17.93 -2.36
CA ASP A 7 7.59 16.78 -1.58
C ASP A 7 6.81 15.53 -1.89
N MET A 8 5.84 15.60 -2.81
CA MET A 8 5.09 14.43 -3.22
C MET A 8 5.28 14.08 -4.67
N ALA A 9 5.87 14.99 -5.42
CA ALA A 9 5.84 14.88 -6.86
C ALA A 9 6.59 13.71 -7.42
N SER A 10 7.52 13.17 -6.69
CA SER A 10 8.40 12.14 -7.22
C SER A 10 7.99 10.73 -6.85
N LEU A 11 6.89 10.55 -6.12
CA LEU A 11 6.53 9.22 -5.68
C LEU A 11 5.35 8.69 -6.45
N TYR A 12 5.53 7.58 -7.14
CA TYR A 12 4.47 6.88 -7.85
C TYR A 12 3.99 5.72 -7.00
N ALA A 13 2.69 5.58 -6.87
CA ALA A 13 2.11 4.46 -6.16
C ALA A 13 1.57 3.44 -7.16
N ILE A 14 1.96 2.19 -7.00
CA ILE A 14 1.60 1.12 -7.89
C ILE A 14 0.83 0.08 -7.10
N PHE A 15 -0.37 -0.25 -7.59
CA PHE A 15 -1.22 -1.24 -6.97
C PHE A 15 -0.73 -2.64 -7.33
N GLY A 16 -0.89 -3.56 -6.43
CA GLY A 16 -0.63 -4.96 -6.73
C GLY A 16 -1.85 -5.58 -7.38
N VAL A 17 -2.00 -5.32 -8.68
CA VAL A 17 -3.23 -5.66 -9.37
C VAL A 17 -3.15 -6.83 -10.31
N ASP A 18 -1.98 -7.39 -10.48
CA ASP A 18 -1.78 -8.42 -11.46
C ASP A 18 -2.56 -9.69 -11.17
N VAL A 19 -2.90 -9.96 -9.93
CA VAL A 19 -3.61 -11.17 -9.59
C VAL A 19 -4.65 -10.87 -8.55
N ASN A 20 -5.88 -11.25 -8.82
CA ASN A 20 -6.96 -11.06 -7.87
C ASN A 20 -7.29 -12.38 -7.19
N LEU A 21 -6.29 -12.97 -6.57
CA LEU A 21 -6.44 -14.27 -5.93
C LEU A 21 -7.33 -14.25 -4.71
N TYR A 22 -7.50 -13.07 -4.11
CA TYR A 22 -8.19 -12.98 -2.84
C TYR A 22 -9.61 -12.44 -2.96
N GLY A 23 -10.02 -12.08 -4.18
CA GLY A 23 -11.31 -11.40 -4.34
C GLY A 23 -11.34 -10.04 -3.71
N LEU A 24 -10.19 -9.40 -3.60
CA LEU A 24 -10.04 -8.08 -2.98
C LEU A 24 -9.43 -7.10 -3.97
N GLN A 25 -9.77 -5.84 -3.81
CA GLN A 25 -9.32 -4.81 -4.73
C GLN A 25 -8.91 -3.58 -3.95
N PHE A 26 -7.81 -2.95 -4.37
CA PHE A 26 -7.40 -1.66 -3.81
C PHE A 26 -8.13 -0.54 -4.53
N GLU A 27 -8.52 0.47 -3.77
CA GLU A 27 -9.16 1.67 -4.30
C GLU A 27 -8.57 2.88 -3.62
N ASP A 28 -8.57 4.01 -4.32
CA ASP A 28 -8.23 5.32 -3.73
C ASP A 28 -6.89 5.35 -3.03
N LEU A 29 -5.91 4.66 -3.58
CA LEU A 29 -4.58 4.65 -2.99
C LEU A 29 -3.95 6.02 -3.15
N ARG A 30 -3.43 6.58 -2.07
CA ARG A 30 -2.75 7.87 -2.13
C ARG A 30 -1.60 7.90 -1.13
N THR A 31 -0.64 8.76 -1.43
CA THR A 31 0.51 8.95 -0.57
C THR A 31 0.68 10.43 -0.29
N VAL A 32 1.14 10.75 0.91
CA VAL A 32 1.44 12.12 1.31
C VAL A 32 2.78 12.12 2.01
N ARG A 33 3.66 13.04 1.63
CA ARG A 33 4.90 13.26 2.32
C ARG A 33 4.83 14.61 2.98
N ARG A 34 5.12 14.68 4.26
CA ARG A 34 5.12 15.95 4.96
C ARG A 34 5.96 15.86 6.22
N PRO A 35 6.41 17.00 6.75
CA PRO A 35 7.10 16.99 8.03
C PRO A 35 6.11 16.93 9.17
N GLU A 36 6.46 16.18 10.21
CA GLU A 36 5.71 16.17 11.46
C GLU A 36 6.74 16.28 12.56
N ASP A 37 6.64 17.34 13.38
CA ASP A 37 7.58 17.60 14.46
C ASP A 37 9.03 17.58 13.99
N GLY A 38 9.26 18.13 12.80
CA GLY A 38 10.61 18.22 12.25
C GLY A 38 11.12 16.97 11.59
N VAL A 39 10.30 15.93 11.51
CA VAL A 39 10.71 14.67 10.89
C VAL A 39 9.86 14.45 9.65
N ALA A 40 10.50 14.11 8.54
CA ALA A 40 9.76 13.79 7.32
C ALA A 40 9.00 12.47 7.53
N VAL A 41 7.74 12.44 7.13
CA VAL A 41 6.96 11.21 7.19
C VAL A 41 6.30 10.95 5.86
N LEU A 42 6.11 9.69 5.56
CA LEU A 42 5.35 9.24 4.40
C LEU A 42 4.09 8.56 4.91
N ILE A 43 2.95 9.04 4.47
CA ILE A 43 1.66 8.47 4.84
C ILE A 43 1.09 7.79 3.63
N VAL A 44 0.67 6.54 3.78
CA VAL A 44 0.04 5.78 2.70
C VAL A 44 -1.37 5.45 3.15
N GLU A 45 -2.35 5.81 2.35
CA GLU A 45 -3.75 5.56 2.64
C GLU A 45 -4.41 4.90 1.46
N GLY A 46 -5.42 4.12 1.72
CA GLY A 46 -6.21 3.51 0.66
C GLY A 46 -7.39 2.76 1.22
N THR A 47 -8.07 2.09 0.32
CA THR A 47 -9.26 1.30 0.66
C THR A 47 -9.11 -0.07 0.05
N VAL A 48 -9.56 -1.08 0.78
CA VAL A 48 -9.66 -2.45 0.26
C VAL A 48 -11.14 -2.78 0.17
N ARG A 49 -11.58 -3.24 -0.99
CA ARG A 49 -12.96 -3.65 -1.22
C ARG A 49 -13.00 -5.15 -1.48
N ASN A 50 -13.94 -5.83 -0.86
CA ASN A 50 -14.17 -7.23 -1.15
C ASN A 50 -15.12 -7.32 -2.36
N ILE A 51 -14.56 -7.68 -3.51
CA ILE A 51 -15.32 -7.78 -4.74
C ILE A 51 -15.80 -9.21 -5.02
N SER A 52 -15.61 -10.10 -4.08
CA SER A 52 -16.11 -11.47 -4.20
C SER A 52 -17.52 -11.56 -3.61
N GLU A 53 -18.14 -12.71 -3.75
CA GLU A 53 -19.47 -12.93 -3.22
C GLU A 53 -19.44 -13.58 -1.84
N ASN A 54 -18.25 -13.78 -1.29
CA ASN A 54 -18.08 -14.44 -0.01
C ASN A 54 -17.33 -13.54 0.96
N THR A 55 -17.50 -13.82 2.25
CA THR A 55 -16.70 -13.17 3.27
C THR A 55 -15.24 -13.56 3.08
N ARG A 56 -14.34 -12.61 3.16
CA ARG A 56 -12.92 -12.85 2.96
C ARG A 56 -12.09 -12.25 4.07
N ASP A 57 -11.07 -12.98 4.49
CA ASP A 57 -10.04 -12.41 5.34
C ASP A 57 -9.16 -11.53 4.50
N ILE A 58 -8.63 -10.49 5.09
CA ILE A 58 -7.72 -9.60 4.38
C ILE A 58 -6.29 -9.97 4.78
N PRO A 59 -5.47 -10.40 3.81
CA PRO A 59 -4.07 -10.67 4.11
C PRO A 59 -3.37 -9.38 4.52
N ARG A 60 -2.21 -9.51 5.16
CA ARG A 60 -1.41 -8.34 5.48
C ARG A 60 -1.02 -7.62 4.20
N LEU A 61 -0.90 -6.32 4.32
CA LEU A 61 -0.45 -5.50 3.22
C LEU A 61 1.07 -5.39 3.27
N HIS A 62 1.67 -5.46 2.10
CA HIS A 62 3.11 -5.32 1.96
C HIS A 62 3.39 -4.07 1.16
N PHE A 63 4.17 -3.16 1.74
CA PHE A 63 4.52 -1.89 1.13
C PHE A 63 5.99 -1.94 0.78
N ILE A 64 6.33 -1.68 -0.47
CA ILE A 64 7.70 -1.75 -0.95
C ILE A 64 8.06 -0.42 -1.59
N LEU A 65 9.05 0.24 -1.03
CA LEU A 65 9.60 1.45 -1.62
C LEU A 65 10.79 1.09 -2.47
N SER A 66 10.82 1.61 -3.69
CA SER A 66 11.90 1.36 -4.61
C SER A 66 12.45 2.68 -5.13
N GLY A 67 13.73 2.69 -5.43
CA GLY A 67 14.37 3.82 -6.05
C GLY A 67 15.54 3.33 -6.87
N ARG A 68 15.77 3.95 -8.03
CA ARG A 68 16.85 3.57 -8.93
C ARG A 68 16.75 2.08 -9.32
N ASN A 69 15.51 1.62 -9.53
CA ASN A 69 15.23 0.25 -9.99
C ASN A 69 15.57 -0.82 -8.95
N ARG A 70 15.55 -0.47 -7.69
CA ARG A 70 15.80 -1.46 -6.64
C ARG A 70 14.99 -1.12 -5.41
N GLU A 71 14.66 -2.15 -4.65
CA GLU A 71 13.96 -1.98 -3.40
C GLU A 71 14.89 -1.32 -2.38
N VAL A 72 14.40 -0.29 -1.71
CA VAL A 72 15.19 0.41 -0.70
C VAL A 72 14.62 0.26 0.69
N TYR A 73 13.32 -0.07 0.81
CA TYR A 73 12.73 -0.32 2.11
C TYR A 73 11.38 -1.01 1.91
N ALA A 74 11.02 -1.85 2.85
CA ALA A 74 9.72 -2.53 2.79
C ALA A 74 9.19 -2.73 4.20
N TRP A 75 7.86 -2.72 4.33
CA TRP A 75 7.23 -2.99 5.62
C TRP A 75 5.87 -3.60 5.39
N GLN A 76 5.27 -4.11 6.46
CA GLN A 76 3.97 -4.75 6.42
C GLN A 76 3.05 -4.11 7.43
N ASP A 77 1.77 -4.14 7.14
CA ASP A 77 0.77 -3.64 8.07
C ASP A 77 -0.56 -4.32 7.77
N ASP A 78 -1.47 -4.29 8.72
CA ASP A 78 -2.79 -4.87 8.55
C ASP A 78 -3.78 -3.79 8.15
N ALA A 79 -4.64 -4.11 7.17
CA ALA A 79 -5.75 -3.23 6.84
C ALA A 79 -6.92 -3.47 7.80
N SER A 80 -7.10 -4.71 8.20
CA SER A 80 -8.19 -5.07 9.10
C SER A 80 -7.87 -6.41 9.75
N LEU A 81 -8.24 -6.55 11.01
CA LEU A 81 -8.09 -7.82 11.71
C LEU A 81 -9.36 -8.66 11.65
N ILE A 82 -10.42 -8.12 11.06
CA ILE A 82 -11.67 -8.85 10.91
C ILE A 82 -11.96 -9.04 9.43
N PRO A 83 -12.66 -10.11 9.06
CA PRO A 83 -12.99 -10.36 7.66
C PRO A 83 -13.94 -9.30 7.11
N LEU A 84 -13.92 -9.13 5.80
CA LEU A 84 -14.87 -8.28 5.11
C LEU A 84 -15.95 -9.13 4.47
N ASN A 85 -17.18 -8.70 4.62
CA ASN A 85 -18.29 -9.32 3.91
C ASN A 85 -18.28 -8.88 2.45
N ALA A 86 -19.05 -9.60 1.62
CA ALA A 86 -19.13 -9.29 0.21
C ALA A 86 -19.52 -7.82 0.01
N GLY A 87 -18.78 -7.11 -0.82
CA GLY A 87 -19.05 -5.72 -1.15
C GLY A 87 -18.59 -4.70 -0.12
N GLU A 88 -18.12 -5.14 1.02
CA GLU A 88 -17.67 -4.22 2.05
C GLU A 88 -16.30 -3.65 1.76
N THR A 89 -16.01 -2.50 2.36
CA THR A 89 -14.71 -1.86 2.23
C THR A 89 -14.11 -1.59 3.60
N VAL A 90 -12.80 -1.48 3.64
CA VAL A 90 -12.09 -1.02 4.83
C VAL A 90 -10.99 -0.08 4.38
N ARG A 91 -10.81 0.99 5.14
CA ARG A 91 -9.74 1.95 4.85
C ARG A 91 -8.52 1.58 5.68
N PHE A 92 -7.36 1.81 5.10
CA PHE A 92 -6.11 1.60 5.82
C PHE A 92 -5.25 2.85 5.73
N ARG A 93 -4.36 2.99 6.70
CA ARG A 93 -3.44 4.11 6.73
C ARG A 93 -2.19 3.62 7.45
N THR A 94 -1.05 3.84 6.84
CA THR A 94 0.22 3.49 7.46
C THR A 94 1.16 4.67 7.34
N VAL A 95 2.07 4.81 8.28
CA VAL A 95 2.97 5.94 8.36
C VAL A 95 4.39 5.41 8.50
N LEU A 96 5.28 5.96 7.69
CA LEU A 96 6.70 5.62 7.75
C LEU A 96 7.49 6.89 8.05
N ALA A 97 8.22 6.89 9.15
CA ALA A 97 9.06 8.02 9.50
C ALA A 97 10.37 7.95 8.73
N SER A 98 10.85 9.10 8.29
CA SER A 98 12.14 9.22 7.60
C SER A 98 12.27 8.28 6.42
N PRO A 99 11.35 8.37 5.44
CA PRO A 99 11.45 7.51 4.27
C PRO A 99 12.74 7.78 3.51
N PRO A 100 13.30 6.77 2.82
CA PRO A 100 14.52 6.98 2.02
C PRO A 100 14.32 8.05 0.97
N ASP A 101 15.27 8.95 0.85
CA ASP A 101 15.18 10.05 -0.11
C ASP A 101 15.15 9.58 -1.55
N VAL A 102 15.78 8.44 -1.83
CA VAL A 102 15.86 7.94 -3.20
C VAL A 102 14.60 7.22 -3.65
N ALA A 103 13.66 6.99 -2.74
CA ALA A 103 12.44 6.27 -3.10
C ALA A 103 11.58 7.12 -4.02
N ASP A 104 11.22 6.56 -5.17
CA ASP A 104 10.36 7.24 -6.13
C ASP A 104 9.17 6.37 -6.54
N GLU A 105 9.07 5.16 -6.01
CA GLU A 105 8.01 4.24 -6.38
C GLU A 105 7.54 3.48 -5.17
N LEU A 106 6.24 3.30 -5.05
CA LEU A 106 5.65 2.52 -3.97
C LEU A 106 4.80 1.41 -4.58
N HIS A 107 5.06 0.18 -4.19
CA HIS A 107 4.20 -0.95 -4.53
C HIS A 107 3.43 -1.35 -3.29
N VAL A 108 2.13 -1.61 -3.45
CA VAL A 108 1.29 -2.12 -2.37
C VAL A 108 0.66 -3.41 -2.86
N ARG A 109 0.80 -4.47 -2.10
CA ARG A 109 0.21 -5.75 -2.48
C ARG A 109 -0.17 -6.53 -1.25
N PHE A 110 -0.95 -7.59 -1.47
CA PHE A 110 -1.31 -8.50 -0.38
C PHE A 110 -0.22 -9.54 -0.22
N LEU A 111 0.09 -9.87 1.03
CA LEU A 111 0.99 -10.98 1.31
C LEU A 111 0.18 -12.26 1.39
N SER A 112 0.71 -13.31 0.82
CA SER A 112 0.07 -14.61 0.86
C SER A 112 0.70 -15.45 1.96
N ASN A 113 -0.08 -16.41 2.48
CA ASN A 113 0.49 -17.42 3.36
C ASN A 113 1.32 -18.43 2.58
N ASP A 114 1.24 -18.43 1.27
CA ASP A 114 2.04 -19.31 0.42
C ASP A 114 3.31 -18.56 0.05
N PRO A 115 4.49 -18.99 0.54
CA PRO A 115 5.72 -18.27 0.27
C PRO A 115 6.02 -18.09 -1.22
N ARG A 116 5.53 -18.99 -2.06
CA ARG A 116 5.79 -18.87 -3.49
C ARG A 116 5.10 -17.69 -4.10
N LEU A 117 3.95 -17.29 -3.55
CA LEU A 117 3.22 -16.14 -4.07
C LEU A 117 3.82 -14.83 -3.60
N ASN A 118 4.65 -14.85 -2.58
CA ASN A 118 5.26 -13.62 -2.04
C ASN A 118 6.58 -13.29 -2.70
N ARG A 119 7.02 -14.08 -3.66
CA ARG A 119 8.29 -13.87 -4.31
C ARG A 119 8.21 -13.09 -5.59
N LEU A 120 7.10 -12.61 -5.94
CA LEU A 120 6.90 -11.89 -7.19
C LEU A 120 7.47 -10.45 -7.20
#